data_b60e07c826701e829fd0c6f82b4c3b6e
#
_entry.id   b60e07c826701e829fd0c6f82b4c3b6e
#
_cell.length_a   1.000
_cell.length_b   1.000
_cell.length_c   1.000
_cell.angle_alpha   90.00
_cell.angle_beta   90.00
_cell.angle_gamma   90.00
#
_symmetry.space_group_name_H-M   'P 1'
#
loop_
_entity.id
_entity.type
_entity.pdbx_description
1 polymer ?
#
loop_
_entity_poly.entity_id
_entity_poly.type
_entity_poly.pdbx_seq_one_letter_code
_entity_poly.pdbx_strand_id
1 'polypeptide(L)'
;MTAEDLDLLKRAEDYILAVELTSGEQFFAEIVMVVDQPPTPDVFLLRVLREPDGAFTASTTTGESILLADIARVAPIPGVDYPAEARP
;
A
#
# COMPACT_ATOMS: atom_id res chain seq x y z
N MET A 1 8.54 -8.66 4.41
CA MET A 1 8.73 -7.43 3.60
C MET A 1 10.20 -7.05 3.62
N THR A 2 10.74 -6.66 2.47
CA THR A 2 12.15 -6.26 2.37
C THR A 2 12.30 -4.77 2.71
N ALA A 3 13.56 -4.32 2.87
CA ALA A 3 13.83 -2.89 3.05
C ALA A 3 13.38 -2.08 1.82
N GLU A 4 13.46 -2.67 0.63
CA GLU A 4 13.01 -2.02 -0.59
C GLU A 4 11.49 -1.85 -0.60
N ASP A 5 10.76 -2.86 -0.11
CA ASP A 5 9.30 -2.76 0.02
C ASP A 5 8.92 -1.65 0.99
N LEU A 6 9.60 -1.55 2.11
CA LEU A 6 9.32 -0.51 3.09
C LEU A 6 9.61 0.88 2.52
N ASP A 7 10.70 1.01 1.78
CA ASP A 7 11.05 2.27 1.13
C ASP A 7 10.00 2.68 0.11
N LEU A 8 9.53 1.73 -0.71
CA LEU A 8 8.45 2.00 -1.66
C LEU A 8 7.17 2.41 -0.94
N LEU A 9 6.83 1.72 0.13
CA LEU A 9 5.63 2.01 0.91
C LEU A 9 5.66 3.46 1.42
N LYS A 10 6.79 3.90 1.96
CA LYS A 10 6.95 5.27 2.47
C LYS A 10 6.88 6.32 1.38
N ARG A 11 7.47 6.03 0.21
CA ARG A 11 7.45 6.97 -0.92
C ARG A 11 6.09 7.09 -1.56
N ALA A 12 5.24 6.08 -1.40
CA ALA A 12 3.94 6.01 -2.06
C ALA A 12 2.81 6.50 -1.18
N GLU A 13 3.10 7.24 -0.11
CA GLU A 13 2.02 7.87 0.66
C GLU A 13 1.16 8.72 -0.27
N ASP A 14 -0.16 8.61 -0.13
CA ASP A 14 -1.18 9.22 -0.98
C ASP A 14 -1.33 8.57 -2.36
N TYR A 15 -0.63 7.46 -2.62
CA TYR A 15 -0.73 6.72 -3.87
C TYR A 15 -1.21 5.30 -3.62
N ILE A 16 -1.57 4.61 -4.70
CA ILE A 16 -2.12 3.26 -4.63
C ILE A 16 -1.03 2.25 -4.96
N LEU A 17 -0.92 1.21 -4.13
CA LEU A 17 0.02 0.10 -4.33
C LEU A 17 -0.73 -1.23 -4.31
N ALA A 18 -0.12 -2.24 -4.92
CA ALA A 18 -0.52 -3.62 -4.72
C ALA A 18 0.11 -4.13 -3.42
N VAL A 19 -0.68 -4.73 -2.56
CA VAL A 19 -0.25 -5.21 -1.25
C VAL A 19 -0.55 -6.70 -1.13
N GLU A 20 0.43 -7.45 -0.63
CA GLU A 20 0.22 -8.85 -0.27
C GLU A 20 0.57 -9.03 1.19
N LEU A 21 -0.35 -9.61 1.94
CA LEU A 21 -0.15 -9.91 3.36
C LEU A 21 0.52 -11.26 3.55
N THR A 22 1.09 -11.48 4.74
CA THR A 22 1.71 -12.77 5.09
C THR A 22 0.70 -13.92 5.06
N SER A 23 -0.60 -13.59 5.19
CA SER A 23 -1.68 -14.58 5.07
C SER A 23 -1.91 -15.04 3.62
N GLY A 24 -1.33 -14.35 2.64
CA GLY A 24 -1.56 -14.61 1.22
C GLY A 24 -2.63 -13.73 0.61
N GLU A 25 -3.35 -12.96 1.40
CA GLU A 25 -4.35 -12.03 0.88
C GLU A 25 -3.69 -10.95 0.04
N GLN A 26 -4.28 -10.64 -1.11
CA GLN A 26 -3.77 -9.61 -2.03
C GLN A 26 -4.87 -8.59 -2.30
N PHE A 27 -4.49 -7.32 -2.33
CA PHE A 27 -5.44 -6.24 -2.61
C PHE A 27 -4.69 -5.00 -3.07
N PHE A 28 -5.43 -4.04 -3.62
CA PHE A 28 -4.90 -2.71 -3.91
C PHE A 28 -5.29 -1.78 -2.78
N ALA A 29 -4.41 -0.86 -2.43
CA ALA A 29 -4.67 0.06 -1.32
C ALA A 29 -4.05 1.42 -1.58
N GLU A 30 -4.79 2.46 -1.20
CA GLU A 30 -4.23 3.80 -1.09
C GLU A 30 -3.50 3.90 0.24
N ILE A 31 -2.23 4.26 0.18
CA ILE A 31 -1.39 4.37 1.38
C ILE A 31 -1.60 5.76 1.96
N VAL A 32 -2.16 5.84 3.16
CA VAL A 32 -2.44 7.12 3.80
C VAL A 32 -1.27 7.58 4.63
N MET A 33 -0.74 6.71 5.50
CA MET A 33 0.37 7.07 6.37
C MET A 33 1.13 5.84 6.81
N VAL A 34 2.46 5.93 6.83
CA VAL A 34 3.33 4.86 7.31
C VAL A 34 3.96 5.33 8.61
N VAL A 35 3.80 4.54 9.68
CA VAL A 35 4.42 4.79 10.97
C VAL A 35 5.43 3.68 11.21
N ASP A 36 6.70 3.98 10.95
CA ASP A 36 7.79 3.01 11.05
C ASP A 36 8.57 3.22 12.35
N GLN A 37 7.85 3.15 13.48
CA GLN A 37 8.44 3.35 14.79
C GLN A 37 7.87 2.37 15.80
N PRO A 38 8.73 1.88 16.74
CA PRO A 38 8.23 1.03 17.80
C PRO A 38 7.23 1.78 18.67
N PRO A 39 6.37 1.09 19.43
CA PRO A 39 6.37 -0.37 19.61
C PRO A 39 5.65 -1.16 18.51
N THR A 40 4.82 -0.52 17.68
CA THR A 40 4.01 -1.23 16.68
C THR A 40 4.07 -0.50 15.35
N PRO A 41 5.16 -0.72 14.56
CA PRO A 41 5.20 -0.15 13.21
C PRO A 41 4.03 -0.63 12.38
N ASP A 42 3.28 0.31 11.79
CA ASP A 42 2.10 -0.02 11.01
C ASP A 42 1.92 0.93 9.83
N VAL A 43 0.97 0.58 8.96
CA VAL A 43 0.53 1.44 7.88
C VAL A 43 -0.97 1.64 8.00
N PHE A 44 -1.42 2.88 7.84
CA PHE A 44 -2.83 3.20 7.71
C PHE A 44 -3.14 3.31 6.23
N LEU A 45 -4.08 2.51 5.75
CA LEU A 45 -4.39 2.42 4.33
C LEU A 45 -5.89 2.29 4.10
N LEU A 46 -6.29 2.53 2.85
CA LEU A 46 -7.68 2.41 2.41
C LEU A 46 -7.71 1.42 1.25
N ARG A 47 -8.41 0.30 1.41
CA ARG A 47 -8.53 -0.68 0.33
C ARG A 47 -9.32 -0.10 -0.83
N VAL A 48 -8.88 -0.38 -2.05
CA VAL A 48 -9.52 0.10 -3.27
C VAL A 48 -9.73 -1.05 -4.23
N LEU A 49 -10.69 -0.87 -5.13
CA LEU A 49 -10.97 -1.81 -6.22
C LEU A 49 -10.61 -1.15 -7.53
N ARG A 50 -10.08 -1.94 -8.47
CA ARG A 50 -9.79 -1.45 -9.81
C ARG A 50 -11.00 -1.69 -10.69
N GLU A 51 -11.54 -0.63 -11.26
CA GLU A 51 -12.67 -0.69 -12.15
C GLU A 51 -12.24 -1.14 -13.57
N PRO A 52 -13.17 -1.63 -14.40
CA PRO A 52 -12.82 -2.08 -15.75
C PRO A 52 -12.19 -1.01 -16.62
N ASP A 53 -12.45 0.27 -16.35
CA ASP A 53 -11.85 1.39 -17.10
C ASP A 53 -10.45 1.75 -16.57
N GLY A 54 -9.96 1.06 -15.54
CA GLY A 54 -8.66 1.30 -14.95
C GLY A 54 -8.67 2.26 -13.76
N ALA A 55 -9.80 2.90 -13.49
CA ALA A 55 -9.92 3.78 -12.32
C ALA A 55 -9.99 2.96 -11.03
N PHE A 56 -9.68 3.61 -9.91
CA PHE A 56 -9.79 2.97 -8.58
C PHE A 56 -10.88 3.63 -7.78
N THR A 57 -11.65 2.80 -7.05
CA THR A 57 -12.70 3.28 -6.14
C THR A 57 -12.50 2.65 -4.78
N ALA A 58 -12.84 3.39 -3.72
CA ALA A 58 -12.73 2.86 -2.38
C ALA A 58 -13.67 1.67 -2.21
N SER A 59 -13.16 0.57 -1.67
CA SER A 59 -13.98 -0.62 -1.39
C SER A 59 -14.63 -0.53 -0.01
N THR A 60 -14.12 0.36 0.85
CA THR A 60 -14.67 0.63 2.17
C THR A 60 -14.67 2.14 2.40
N THR A 61 -15.51 2.60 3.33
CA THR A 61 -15.56 4.03 3.69
C THR A 61 -14.60 4.38 4.82
N THR A 62 -13.99 3.39 5.46
CA THR A 62 -13.04 3.58 6.56
C THR A 62 -11.71 2.93 6.24
N GLY A 63 -10.63 3.64 6.60
CA GLY A 63 -9.29 3.08 6.50
C GLY A 63 -9.03 2.05 7.59
N GLU A 64 -7.94 1.34 7.46
CA GLU A 64 -7.53 0.33 8.45
C GLU A 64 -6.02 0.41 8.69
N SER A 65 -5.62 0.02 9.89
CA SER A 65 -4.21 -0.10 10.25
C SER A 65 -3.78 -1.55 10.10
N ILE A 66 -2.64 -1.75 9.45
CA ILE A 66 -2.05 -3.09 9.29
C ILE A 66 -0.62 -3.02 9.79
N LEU A 67 -0.23 -3.98 10.64
CA LEU A 67 1.14 -4.04 11.12
C LEU A 67 2.09 -4.28 9.94
N LEU A 68 3.21 -3.58 9.91
CA LEU A 68 4.21 -3.79 8.86
C LEU A 68 4.70 -5.23 8.83
N ALA A 69 4.75 -5.89 10.00
CA ALA A 69 5.14 -7.29 10.09
C ALA A 69 4.17 -8.24 9.38
N ASP A 70 2.93 -7.81 9.15
CA ASP A 70 1.92 -8.61 8.48
C ASP A 70 1.91 -8.41 6.96
N ILE A 71 2.74 -7.53 6.44
CA ILE A 71 2.86 -7.29 5.01
C ILE A 71 4.01 -8.12 4.46
N ALA A 72 3.71 -9.01 3.52
CA ALA A 72 4.74 -9.82 2.88
C ALA A 72 5.50 -9.02 1.84
N ARG A 73 4.78 -8.24 1.02
CA ARG A 73 5.41 -7.41 -0.01
C ARG A 73 4.44 -6.35 -0.53
N VAL A 74 5.01 -5.31 -1.15
CA VAL A 74 4.25 -4.30 -1.88
C VAL A 74 4.89 -4.11 -3.25
N ALA A 75 4.09 -3.65 -4.22
CA ALA A 75 4.59 -3.43 -5.57
C ALA A 75 3.83 -2.29 -6.24
N PRO A 76 4.47 -1.54 -7.13
CA PRO A 76 3.76 -0.58 -7.95
C PRO A 76 2.82 -1.30 -8.92
N ILE A 77 1.73 -0.64 -9.29
CA ILE A 77 0.72 -1.22 -10.18
C ILE A 77 1.07 -0.83 -11.62
N PRO A 78 1.19 -1.81 -12.53
CA PRO A 78 1.47 -1.50 -13.93
C PRO A 78 0.40 -0.58 -14.53
N GLY A 79 0.83 0.43 -15.27
CA GLY A 79 -0.07 1.38 -15.92
C GLY A 79 -0.52 2.54 -15.05
N VAL A 80 -0.08 2.59 -13.79
CA VAL A 80 -0.35 3.70 -12.89
C VAL A 80 0.87 4.62 -12.86
N ASP A 81 0.65 5.92 -13.01
CA ASP A 81 1.72 6.90 -12.96
C ASP A 81 2.01 7.27 -11.50
N TYR A 82 3.29 7.29 -11.18
CA TYR A 82 3.77 7.71 -9.87
C TYR A 82 4.75 8.87 -10.07
N PRO A 83 4.86 9.79 -9.11
CA PRO A 83 5.90 10.80 -9.18
C PRO A 83 7.29 10.16 -9.09
N ALA A 84 8.32 10.86 -9.59
CA ALA A 84 9.66 10.30 -9.65
C ALA A 84 10.16 9.80 -8.30
N GLU A 85 9.85 10.52 -7.22
CA GLU A 85 10.26 10.17 -5.87
C GLU A 85 9.57 8.92 -5.33
N ALA A 86 8.47 8.48 -5.93
CA ALA A 86 7.75 7.27 -5.53
C ALA A 86 8.17 6.04 -6.34
N ARG A 87 9.01 6.22 -7.36
CA ARG A 87 9.45 5.10 -8.20
C ARG A 87 10.60 4.38 -7.52
N PRO A 88 10.61 3.03 -7.55
CA PRO A 88 11.71 2.26 -6.98
C PRO A 88 13.02 2.48 -7.72
#